data_1d07b2fe1a6f5d792a0cf8b206d88c43
#
_entry.id   1d07b2fe1a6f5d792a0cf8b206d88c43
#
_cell.length_a   1.000
_cell.length_b   1.000
_cell.length_c   1.000
_cell.angle_alpha   90.00
_cell.angle_beta   90.00
_cell.angle_gamma   90.00
#
_symmetry.space_group_name_H-M   'P 1'
#
loop_
_entity.id
_entity.type
_entity.pdbx_description
1 polymer ?
#
loop_
_entity_poly.entity_id
_entity_poly.type
_entity_poly.pdbx_seq_one_letter_code
_entity_poly.pdbx_strand_id
1 'polypeptide(L)'
;VPADQLPLISRLIDLDFTSIICREAFNITTPPQIERINKHGGVNISYPRLAHVDGERDPWRYASPHRIGLPERESTISEPFILIENGVHHWDENGLFPNETRPGLPPKPVVDAQDQEVEFVKAWLKEWKKEHCRGGKCCRK
;
A
#
# COMPACT_ATOMS: atom_id res chain seq x y z
N VAL A 1 -4.77 19.34 -13.40
CA VAL A 1 -4.19 19.63 -14.71
C VAL A 1 -4.35 21.14 -14.97
N PRO A 2 -3.30 21.87 -15.42
CA PRO A 2 -3.38 23.27 -15.76
C PRO A 2 -4.55 23.58 -16.71
N ALA A 3 -5.11 24.80 -16.62
CA ALA A 3 -6.32 25.14 -17.38
C ALA A 3 -6.09 25.17 -18.90
N ASP A 4 -4.85 25.44 -19.31
CA ASP A 4 -4.37 25.53 -20.70
C ASP A 4 -3.99 24.18 -21.32
N GLN A 5 -4.01 23.09 -20.53
CA GLN A 5 -3.68 21.74 -21.02
C GLN A 5 -4.92 20.87 -21.15
N LEU A 6 -4.95 20.04 -22.19
CA LEU A 6 -6.01 19.06 -22.37
C LEU A 6 -5.88 17.93 -21.34
N PRO A 7 -6.86 17.71 -20.47
CA PRO A 7 -6.79 16.63 -19.50
C PRO A 7 -7.14 15.29 -20.14
N LEU A 8 -6.53 14.20 -19.63
CA LEU A 8 -6.91 12.83 -20.01
C LEU A 8 -8.31 12.46 -19.49
N ILE A 9 -8.73 13.09 -18.40
CA ILE A 9 -10.04 12.86 -17.78
C ILE A 9 -10.83 14.17 -17.85
N SER A 10 -12.10 14.10 -18.15
CA SER A 10 -12.98 15.27 -18.22
C SER A 10 -12.90 16.11 -16.93
N ARG A 11 -12.86 17.42 -17.07
CA ARG A 11 -12.91 18.36 -15.93
C ARG A 11 -14.28 18.40 -15.25
N LEU A 12 -15.29 17.78 -15.85
CA LEU A 12 -16.62 17.61 -15.26
C LEU A 12 -16.64 16.48 -14.23
N ILE A 13 -15.58 15.64 -14.16
CA ILE A 13 -15.44 14.62 -13.15
C ILE A 13 -14.79 15.27 -11.92
N ASP A 14 -15.60 15.87 -11.13
CA ASP A 14 -15.24 16.50 -9.85
C ASP A 14 -15.81 15.71 -8.65
N LEU A 15 -15.67 16.26 -7.46
CA LEU A 15 -16.15 15.61 -6.24
C LEU A 15 -17.68 15.51 -6.23
N ASP A 16 -18.38 16.51 -6.74
CA ASP A 16 -19.86 16.50 -6.79
C ASP A 16 -20.35 15.39 -7.72
N PHE A 17 -19.74 15.29 -8.91
CA PHE A 17 -20.05 14.22 -9.85
C PHE A 17 -19.75 12.82 -9.27
N THR A 18 -18.58 12.62 -8.68
CA THR A 18 -18.19 11.33 -8.11
C THR A 18 -19.00 10.96 -6.86
N SER A 19 -19.58 11.93 -6.18
CA SER A 19 -20.43 11.75 -5.00
C SER A 19 -21.90 11.50 -5.31
N ILE A 20 -22.32 11.60 -6.58
CA ILE A 20 -23.74 11.38 -6.99
C ILE A 20 -24.24 10.03 -6.49
N ILE A 21 -23.47 8.96 -6.67
CA ILE A 21 -23.89 7.62 -6.26
C ILE A 21 -24.13 7.53 -4.74
N CYS A 22 -23.34 8.23 -3.94
CA CYS A 22 -23.50 8.26 -2.48
C CYS A 22 -24.84 8.93 -2.12
N ARG A 23 -25.16 10.03 -2.80
CA ARG A 23 -26.39 10.80 -2.56
C ARG A 23 -27.61 10.07 -3.07
N GLU A 24 -27.61 9.67 -4.34
CA GLU A 24 -28.80 9.15 -5.01
C GLU A 24 -29.12 7.68 -4.63
N ALA A 25 -28.09 6.83 -4.46
CA ALA A 25 -28.31 5.42 -4.15
C ALA A 25 -28.35 5.15 -2.64
N PHE A 26 -27.62 5.92 -1.82
CA PHE A 26 -27.44 5.66 -0.39
C PHE A 26 -27.97 6.78 0.52
N ASN A 27 -28.53 7.85 -0.04
CA ASN A 27 -28.99 9.03 0.69
C ASN A 27 -27.93 9.64 1.64
N ILE A 28 -26.66 9.54 1.25
CA ILE A 28 -25.54 10.12 1.99
C ILE A 28 -25.28 11.52 1.44
N THR A 29 -25.73 12.53 2.16
CA THR A 29 -25.63 13.95 1.75
C THR A 29 -24.49 14.70 2.47
N THR A 30 -23.83 14.05 3.43
CA THR A 30 -22.71 14.64 4.16
C THR A 30 -21.41 14.58 3.33
N PRO A 31 -20.55 15.62 3.40
CA PRO A 31 -19.25 15.57 2.75
C PRO A 31 -18.35 14.45 3.30
N PRO A 32 -17.36 13.99 2.52
CA PRO A 32 -16.38 13.01 2.96
C PRO A 32 -15.67 13.46 4.25
N GLN A 33 -15.53 12.56 5.21
CA GLN A 33 -14.84 12.83 6.49
C GLN A 33 -13.32 12.65 6.33
N ILE A 34 -12.66 13.52 5.59
CA ILE A 34 -11.24 13.44 5.25
C ILE A 34 -10.36 13.45 6.51
N GLU A 35 -10.70 14.26 7.50
CA GLU A 35 -9.98 14.31 8.78
C GLU A 35 -10.00 12.97 9.52
N ARG A 36 -11.12 12.26 9.45
CA ARG A 36 -11.25 10.92 10.06
C ARG A 36 -10.32 9.90 9.38
N ILE A 37 -10.15 9.98 8.06
CA ILE A 37 -9.24 9.11 7.30
C ILE A 37 -7.79 9.46 7.65
N ASN A 38 -7.47 10.74 7.72
CA ASN A 38 -6.10 11.23 7.93
C ASN A 38 -5.68 11.31 9.41
N LYS A 39 -6.54 10.99 10.36
CA LYS A 39 -6.26 11.13 11.81
C LYS A 39 -5.04 10.33 12.30
N HIS A 40 -4.61 9.32 11.57
CA HIS A 40 -3.45 8.49 11.89
C HIS A 40 -2.19 8.90 11.12
N GLY A 41 -2.16 10.09 10.51
CA GLY A 41 -1.00 10.64 9.82
C GLY A 41 -1.16 10.77 8.30
N GLY A 42 -2.21 10.20 7.70
CA GLY A 42 -2.41 10.23 6.26
C GLY A 42 -1.21 9.61 5.54
N VAL A 43 -0.62 10.33 4.58
CA VAL A 43 0.59 9.87 3.86
C VAL A 43 1.86 9.80 4.73
N ASN A 44 1.82 10.38 5.93
CA ASN A 44 2.91 10.33 6.90
C ASN A 44 2.71 9.24 7.96
N ILE A 45 1.72 8.37 7.78
CA ILE A 45 1.45 7.28 8.72
C ILE A 45 2.72 6.47 8.97
N SER A 46 2.99 6.21 10.25
CA SER A 46 4.12 5.41 10.74
C SER A 46 3.63 4.61 11.93
N TYR A 47 3.88 3.32 11.93
CA TYR A 47 3.48 2.44 13.02
C TYR A 47 4.32 1.17 13.00
N PRO A 48 4.76 0.65 14.17
CA PRO A 48 5.50 -0.60 14.22
C PRO A 48 4.72 -1.75 13.57
N ARG A 49 5.39 -2.52 12.72
CA ARG A 49 4.81 -3.61 11.94
C ARG A 49 3.76 -3.15 10.91
N LEU A 50 4.03 -1.99 10.32
CA LEU A 50 3.30 -1.46 9.16
C LEU A 50 4.28 -1.36 7.98
N ALA A 51 4.08 -2.19 6.96
CA ALA A 51 4.83 -2.12 5.71
C ALA A 51 4.10 -1.24 4.69
N HIS A 52 4.87 -0.50 3.91
CA HIS A 52 4.40 0.17 2.71
C HIS A 52 5.14 -0.42 1.52
N VAL A 53 4.40 -1.06 0.62
CA VAL A 53 4.92 -1.66 -0.62
C VAL A 53 4.14 -1.06 -1.78
N ASP A 54 4.83 -0.36 -2.66
CA ASP A 54 4.21 0.33 -3.79
C ASP A 54 5.01 0.09 -5.07
N GLY A 55 4.33 0.13 -6.22
CA GLY A 55 4.98 0.13 -7.52
C GLY A 55 5.41 1.55 -7.94
N GLU A 56 6.62 1.67 -8.49
CA GLU A 56 7.14 2.95 -8.95
C GLU A 56 6.24 3.60 -10.02
N ARG A 57 5.61 2.80 -10.88
CA ARG A 57 4.72 3.21 -11.97
C ARG A 57 3.24 3.02 -11.65
N ASP A 58 2.92 2.78 -10.37
CA ASP A 58 1.53 2.67 -9.91
C ASP A 58 0.87 4.06 -9.91
N PRO A 59 -0.26 4.27 -10.59
CA PRO A 59 -1.00 5.52 -10.50
C PRO A 59 -1.48 5.84 -9.08
N TRP A 60 -1.70 4.84 -8.21
CA TRP A 60 -2.07 5.02 -6.81
C TRP A 60 -0.92 5.46 -5.91
N ARG A 61 0.32 5.39 -6.39
CA ARG A 61 1.50 5.91 -5.68
C ARG A 61 1.31 7.36 -5.20
N TYR A 62 0.56 8.19 -5.94
CA TYR A 62 0.28 9.57 -5.53
C TYR A 62 -0.64 9.68 -4.30
N ALA A 63 -1.35 8.62 -3.94
CA ALA A 63 -2.17 8.53 -2.73
C ALA A 63 -1.49 7.77 -1.58
N SER A 64 -0.28 7.26 -1.79
CA SER A 64 0.49 6.46 -0.84
C SER A 64 1.60 7.27 -0.13
N PRO A 65 2.23 6.70 0.91
CA PRO A 65 3.42 7.28 1.52
C PRO A 65 4.63 7.40 0.59
N HIS A 66 4.71 6.65 -0.52
CA HIS A 66 5.73 6.79 -1.56
C HIS A 66 5.42 7.90 -2.59
N ARG A 67 4.45 8.76 -2.30
CA ARG A 67 4.09 9.88 -3.15
C ARG A 67 5.30 10.72 -3.50
N ILE A 68 5.45 11.05 -4.79
CA ILE A 68 6.52 11.93 -5.29
C ILE A 68 6.44 13.29 -4.59
N GLY A 69 7.59 13.78 -4.13
CA GLY A 69 7.72 15.05 -3.40
C GLY A 69 7.63 14.93 -1.88
N LEU A 70 7.38 13.74 -1.33
CA LEU A 70 7.60 13.48 0.09
C LEU A 70 9.06 13.12 0.37
N PRO A 71 9.54 13.35 1.60
CA PRO A 71 10.86 12.86 2.02
C PRO A 71 10.94 11.34 1.91
N GLU A 72 12.09 10.84 1.46
CA GLU A 72 12.38 9.42 1.52
C GLU A 72 12.40 8.94 2.98
N ARG A 73 11.92 7.72 3.20
CA ARG A 73 11.98 7.05 4.50
C ARG A 73 12.96 5.91 4.44
N GLU A 74 13.65 5.71 5.55
CA GLU A 74 14.49 4.52 5.73
C GLU A 74 13.59 3.29 5.88
N SER A 75 13.83 2.26 5.07
CA SER A 75 13.18 0.96 5.22
C SER A 75 13.82 0.19 6.36
N THR A 76 13.02 -0.28 7.30
CA THR A 76 13.46 -1.09 8.44
C THR A 76 12.62 -2.36 8.56
N ILE A 77 13.06 -3.32 9.35
CA ILE A 77 12.26 -4.53 9.65
C ILE A 77 10.97 -4.17 10.40
N SER A 78 10.98 -3.11 11.22
CA SER A 78 9.78 -2.67 11.94
C SER A 78 8.80 -1.92 11.06
N GLU A 79 9.31 -1.10 10.15
CA GLU A 79 8.54 -0.29 9.22
C GLU A 79 9.16 -0.41 7.82
N PRO A 80 8.88 -1.51 7.11
CA PRO A 80 9.37 -1.68 5.74
C PRO A 80 8.78 -0.62 4.82
N PHE A 81 9.64 -0.04 3.98
CA PHE A 81 9.29 1.00 3.03
C PHE A 81 9.89 0.65 1.68
N ILE A 82 9.11 -0.06 0.85
CA ILE A 82 9.58 -0.75 -0.36
C ILE A 82 8.92 -0.13 -1.57
N LEU A 83 9.73 0.39 -2.49
CA LEU A 83 9.28 0.87 -3.78
C LEU A 83 9.83 -0.07 -4.86
N ILE A 84 8.95 -0.80 -5.53
CA ILE A 84 9.32 -1.78 -6.55
C ILE A 84 9.66 -1.04 -7.84
N GLU A 85 10.92 -1.14 -8.27
CA GLU A 85 11.42 -0.52 -9.50
C GLU A 85 10.59 -0.95 -10.71
N ASN A 86 10.10 0.01 -11.49
CA ASN A 86 9.20 -0.20 -12.62
C ASN A 86 7.90 -0.95 -12.28
N GLY A 87 7.61 -1.18 -10.99
CA GLY A 87 6.43 -1.89 -10.51
C GLY A 87 5.14 -1.17 -10.89
N VAL A 88 4.13 -1.95 -11.23
CA VAL A 88 2.75 -1.51 -11.45
C VAL A 88 1.90 -1.87 -10.23
N HIS A 89 0.61 -1.53 -10.28
CA HIS A 89 -0.34 -1.79 -9.20
C HIS A 89 -0.39 -3.27 -8.80
N HIS A 90 -0.21 -3.56 -7.50
CA HIS A 90 -0.24 -4.91 -6.92
C HIS A 90 0.73 -5.92 -7.57
N TRP A 91 1.88 -5.46 -8.05
CA TRP A 91 2.78 -6.33 -8.80
C TRP A 91 3.43 -7.42 -7.94
N ASP A 92 3.74 -7.13 -6.69
CA ASP A 92 4.23 -8.05 -5.66
C ASP A 92 3.20 -9.10 -5.25
N GLU A 93 1.90 -8.76 -5.32
CA GLU A 93 0.80 -9.65 -4.96
C GLU A 93 0.45 -10.69 -6.03
N ASN A 94 1.01 -10.55 -7.24
CA ASN A 94 0.78 -11.48 -8.34
C ASN A 94 1.62 -12.76 -8.16
N GLY A 95 0.97 -13.84 -7.76
CA GLY A 95 1.56 -15.17 -7.67
C GLY A 95 1.58 -15.90 -9.01
N LEU A 96 2.58 -16.79 -9.19
CA LEU A 96 2.63 -17.75 -10.26
C LEU A 96 2.44 -19.16 -9.71
N PHE A 97 1.73 -20.02 -10.42
CA PHE A 97 1.74 -21.44 -10.09
C PHE A 97 3.12 -22.03 -10.36
N PRO A 98 3.50 -23.12 -9.65
CA PRO A 98 4.82 -23.75 -9.84
C PRO A 98 5.13 -24.14 -11.29
N ASN A 99 4.12 -24.51 -12.08
CA ASN A 99 4.25 -24.86 -13.49
C ASN A 99 4.37 -23.63 -14.43
N GLU A 100 4.14 -22.42 -13.93
CA GLU A 100 4.28 -21.17 -14.69
C GLU A 100 5.64 -20.52 -14.44
N THR A 101 6.33 -20.92 -13.37
CA THR A 101 7.65 -20.41 -13.02
C THR A 101 8.69 -20.85 -14.04
N ARG A 102 9.45 -19.89 -14.57
CA ARG A 102 10.53 -20.11 -15.55
C ARG A 102 11.60 -19.02 -15.40
N PRO A 103 12.79 -19.18 -15.98
CA PRO A 103 13.82 -18.14 -15.94
C PRO A 103 13.26 -16.76 -16.36
N GLY A 104 13.43 -15.75 -15.48
CA GLY A 104 12.92 -14.40 -15.68
C GLY A 104 11.45 -14.19 -15.28
N LEU A 105 10.76 -15.21 -14.75
CA LEU A 105 9.41 -15.11 -14.19
C LEU A 105 9.33 -15.83 -12.82
N PRO A 106 8.89 -15.15 -11.74
CA PRO A 106 8.55 -13.71 -11.71
C PRO A 106 9.72 -12.80 -12.04
N PRO A 107 9.50 -11.56 -12.47
CA PRO A 107 10.58 -10.58 -12.65
C PRO A 107 11.37 -10.35 -11.37
N LYS A 108 12.68 -10.10 -11.51
CA LYS A 108 13.56 -9.94 -10.34
C LYS A 108 13.08 -8.90 -9.30
N PRO A 109 12.59 -7.69 -9.67
CA PRO A 109 12.08 -6.74 -8.69
C PRO A 109 10.91 -7.26 -7.86
N VAL A 110 10.06 -8.11 -8.45
CA VAL A 110 8.95 -8.77 -7.73
C VAL A 110 9.50 -9.79 -6.73
N VAL A 111 10.44 -10.63 -7.17
CA VAL A 111 11.08 -11.62 -6.28
C VAL A 111 11.77 -10.93 -5.11
N ASP A 112 12.52 -9.85 -5.38
CA ASP A 112 13.23 -9.09 -4.34
C ASP A 112 12.26 -8.45 -3.34
N ALA A 113 11.10 -7.96 -3.78
CA ALA A 113 10.06 -7.44 -2.89
C ALA A 113 9.45 -8.56 -2.04
N GLN A 114 9.04 -9.65 -2.65
CA GLN A 114 8.46 -10.81 -1.96
C GLN A 114 9.43 -11.43 -0.94
N ASP A 115 10.73 -11.51 -1.25
CA ASP A 115 11.74 -11.98 -0.31
C ASP A 115 11.84 -11.07 0.93
N GLN A 116 11.81 -9.73 0.74
CA GLN A 116 11.77 -8.77 1.84
C GLN A 116 10.48 -8.90 2.66
N GLU A 117 9.32 -9.10 2.02
CA GLU A 117 8.04 -9.33 2.69
C GLU A 117 8.08 -10.57 3.57
N VAL A 118 8.63 -11.67 3.06
CA VAL A 118 8.82 -12.90 3.83
C VAL A 118 9.77 -12.67 5.02
N GLU A 119 10.82 -11.86 4.85
CA GLU A 119 11.78 -11.55 5.90
C GLU A 119 11.13 -10.78 7.05
N PHE A 120 10.47 -9.66 6.79
CA PHE A 120 9.88 -8.86 7.86
C PHE A 120 8.68 -9.57 8.51
N VAL A 121 7.86 -10.32 7.77
CA VAL A 121 6.78 -11.12 8.34
C VAL A 121 7.32 -12.19 9.30
N LYS A 122 8.40 -12.90 8.92
CA LYS A 122 9.06 -13.86 9.81
C LYS A 122 9.59 -13.19 11.08
N ALA A 123 10.19 -12.00 10.96
CA ALA A 123 10.68 -11.24 12.11
C ALA A 123 9.53 -10.86 13.06
N TRP A 124 8.44 -10.30 12.52
CA TRP A 124 7.26 -9.91 13.31
C TRP A 124 6.59 -11.11 14.00
N LEU A 125 6.48 -12.24 13.31
CA LEU A 125 5.96 -13.47 13.92
C LEU A 125 6.86 -14.00 15.05
N LYS A 126 8.18 -13.84 14.92
CA LYS A 126 9.13 -14.20 15.96
C LYS A 126 8.99 -13.29 17.19
N GLU A 127 8.84 -11.99 16.99
CA GLU A 127 8.55 -11.03 18.07
C GLU A 127 7.24 -11.36 18.76
N TRP A 128 6.17 -11.52 17.99
CA TRP A 128 4.86 -11.87 18.51
C TRP A 128 4.89 -13.14 19.37
N LYS A 129 5.58 -14.20 18.91
CA LYS A 129 5.75 -15.43 19.68
C LYS A 129 6.51 -15.18 20.99
N LYS A 130 7.55 -14.35 20.98
CA LYS A 130 8.32 -13.99 22.17
C LYS A 130 7.45 -13.23 23.19
N GLU A 131 6.58 -12.36 22.74
CA GLU A 131 5.69 -11.56 23.58
C GLU A 131 4.53 -12.38 24.16
N HIS A 132 3.94 -13.27 23.36
CA HIS A 132 2.67 -13.94 23.68
C HIS A 132 2.82 -15.43 24.04
N CYS A 133 3.99 -16.04 23.83
CA CYS A 133 4.24 -17.44 24.11
C CYS A 133 5.30 -17.59 25.21
N ARG A 134 4.89 -17.76 26.46
CA ARG A 134 5.78 -18.08 27.58
C ARG A 134 5.81 -19.60 27.81
N GLY A 135 7.03 -20.15 27.97
CA GLY A 135 7.22 -21.57 28.28
C GLY A 135 6.74 -22.55 27.22
N GLY A 136 6.80 -22.16 25.92
CA GLY A 136 6.40 -23.02 24.81
C GLY A 136 4.89 -23.13 24.60
N LYS A 137 4.08 -22.44 25.40
CA LYS A 137 2.61 -22.40 25.25
C LYS A 137 2.20 -21.03 24.77
N CYS A 138 1.72 -20.94 23.52
CA CYS A 138 1.03 -19.75 23.04
C CYS A 138 -0.37 -19.70 23.66
N CYS A 139 -0.78 -18.54 24.17
CA CYS A 139 -2.16 -18.33 24.61
C CYS A 139 -3.10 -18.58 23.42
N ARG A 140 -3.80 -19.70 23.42
CA ARG A 140 -4.98 -19.89 22.57
C ARG A 140 -6.08 -19.00 23.15
N LYS A 141 -6.42 -17.92 22.47
CA LYS A 141 -7.71 -17.26 22.67
C LYS A 141 -8.74 -17.89 21.77
#